data_5bfe49fe21d53cc97c7acbada4451984
#
_entry.id   5bfe49fe21d53cc97c7acbada4451984
#
_cell.length_a   1.000
_cell.length_b   1.000
_cell.length_c   1.000
_cell.angle_alpha   90.00
_cell.angle_beta   90.00
_cell.angle_gamma   90.00
#
_symmetry.space_group_name_H-M   'P 1'
#
loop_
_entity.id
_entity.type
_entity.pdbx_description
1 polymer ?
#
loop_
_entity_poly.entity_id
_entity_poly.type
_entity_poly.pdbx_seq_one_letter_code
_entity_poly.pdbx_strand_id
1 'polypeptide(L)'
;MIQVQTELNVADNTGAKRVECIKVLGGSKRRYASIGDIIVVSVKDAIPRGKVKKGSVHRAVVVRTKKGIYRDDGSKVKFDNNSVVLTDEKGEPIGTRIFGPVTRELRQKGQTKIISLAPEVI
;
A
#
# COMPACT_ATOMS: atom_id res chain seq x y z
N MET A 1 0.26 -12.32 -2.59
CA MET A 1 1.52 -11.60 -2.40
C MET A 1 1.79 -10.68 -3.56
N ILE A 2 2.47 -9.58 -3.30
CA ILE A 2 2.73 -8.54 -4.30
C ILE A 2 4.12 -8.77 -4.87
N GLN A 3 4.24 -8.76 -6.18
CA GLN A 3 5.51 -8.88 -6.89
C GLN A 3 5.60 -7.83 -7.99
N VAL A 4 6.74 -7.77 -8.67
CA VAL A 4 6.91 -6.88 -9.83
C VAL A 4 5.84 -7.19 -10.88
N GLN A 5 5.26 -6.15 -11.47
CA GLN A 5 4.16 -6.18 -12.44
C GLN A 5 2.78 -6.47 -11.84
N THR A 6 2.64 -6.62 -10.52
CA THR A 6 1.32 -6.73 -9.90
C THR A 6 0.62 -5.37 -9.95
N GLU A 7 -0.62 -5.35 -10.42
CA GLU A 7 -1.46 -4.16 -10.38
C GLU A 7 -2.19 -4.08 -9.03
N LEU A 8 -2.27 -2.87 -8.47
CA LEU A 8 -2.87 -2.64 -7.16
C LEU A 8 -3.79 -1.43 -7.23
N ASN A 9 -4.80 -1.46 -6.36
CA ASN A 9 -5.67 -0.30 -6.15
C ASN A 9 -5.00 0.66 -5.16
N VAL A 10 -5.34 1.93 -5.27
CA VAL A 10 -4.85 2.95 -4.34
C VAL A 10 -5.94 3.28 -3.33
N ALA A 11 -5.61 3.19 -2.05
CA ALA A 11 -6.56 3.32 -0.96
C ALA A 11 -6.54 4.71 -0.31
N ASP A 12 -6.02 5.72 -1.00
CA ASP A 12 -5.94 7.07 -0.45
C ASP A 12 -6.55 8.10 -1.40
N ASN A 13 -6.57 9.36 -0.97
CA ASN A 13 -7.18 10.45 -1.71
C ASN A 13 -6.18 11.28 -2.54
N THR A 14 -5.06 10.68 -2.95
CA THR A 14 -4.06 11.35 -3.79
C THR A 14 -4.54 11.59 -5.23
N GLY A 15 -5.58 10.89 -5.64
CA GLY A 15 -6.09 10.94 -7.01
C GLY A 15 -5.64 9.77 -7.87
N ALA A 16 -4.63 9.03 -7.48
CA ALA A 16 -4.25 7.80 -8.17
C ALA A 16 -5.32 6.74 -7.91
N LYS A 17 -5.67 5.99 -8.95
CA LYS A 17 -6.67 4.92 -8.84
C LYS A 17 -6.04 3.55 -8.90
N ARG A 18 -5.06 3.37 -9.78
CA ARG A 18 -4.42 2.09 -10.02
C ARG A 18 -2.92 2.30 -10.25
N VAL A 19 -2.13 1.43 -9.67
CA VAL A 19 -0.66 1.46 -9.80
C VAL A 19 -0.14 0.07 -10.11
N GLU A 20 1.08 0.00 -10.62
CA GLU A 20 1.77 -1.26 -10.89
C GLU A 20 3.07 -1.29 -10.09
N CYS A 21 3.31 -2.41 -9.41
CA CYS A 21 4.56 -2.61 -8.67
C CYS A 21 5.73 -2.78 -9.65
N ILE A 22 6.76 -1.96 -9.50
CA ILE A 22 7.97 -2.05 -10.33
C ILE A 22 9.17 -2.54 -9.55
N LYS A 23 9.14 -2.47 -8.23
CA LYS A 23 10.22 -2.98 -7.37
C LYS A 23 9.72 -3.24 -5.96
N VAL A 24 10.19 -4.33 -5.36
CA VAL A 24 9.96 -4.64 -3.94
C VAL A 24 11.21 -4.26 -3.17
N LEU A 25 11.08 -3.34 -2.21
CA LEU A 25 12.19 -2.87 -1.39
C LEU A 25 12.40 -3.78 -0.17
N GLY A 26 13.57 -3.71 0.44
CA GLY A 26 13.89 -4.45 1.66
C GLY A 26 14.94 -5.53 1.54
N GLY A 27 15.66 -5.61 0.40
CA GLY A 27 16.73 -6.57 0.21
C GLY A 27 16.99 -6.83 -1.25
N SER A 28 18.24 -7.21 -1.60
CA SER A 28 18.68 -7.35 -2.99
C SER A 28 18.00 -8.49 -3.74
N LYS A 29 17.44 -9.49 -3.04
CA LYS A 29 16.79 -10.65 -3.66
C LYS A 29 15.32 -10.77 -3.27
N ARG A 30 14.74 -9.72 -2.75
CA ARG A 30 13.36 -9.79 -2.31
C ARG A 30 12.41 -9.82 -3.49
N ARG A 31 11.55 -10.83 -3.56
CA ARG A 31 10.60 -11.04 -4.65
C ARG A 31 9.19 -10.58 -4.33
N TYR A 32 8.76 -10.71 -3.07
CA TYR A 32 7.36 -10.54 -2.70
C TYR A 32 7.23 -9.55 -1.56
N ALA A 33 6.17 -8.76 -1.63
CA ALA A 33 5.77 -7.86 -0.57
C ALA A 33 4.47 -8.35 0.06
N SER A 34 4.33 -8.13 1.35
CA SER A 34 3.11 -8.39 2.11
C SER A 34 2.67 -7.10 2.79
N ILE A 35 1.62 -7.20 3.62
CA ILE A 35 1.08 -6.03 4.33
C ILE A 35 2.18 -5.37 5.16
N GLY A 36 2.31 -4.06 5.02
CA GLY A 36 3.30 -3.26 5.73
C GLY A 36 4.63 -3.09 5.00
N ASP A 37 4.85 -3.80 3.92
CA ASP A 37 6.07 -3.68 3.15
C ASP A 37 6.01 -2.48 2.21
N ILE A 38 7.20 -1.92 1.90
CA ILE A 38 7.33 -0.77 1.02
C ILE A 38 7.70 -1.27 -0.37
N ILE A 39 7.00 -0.76 -1.38
CA ILE A 39 7.28 -1.07 -2.78
C ILE A 39 7.40 0.24 -3.58
N VAL A 40 7.99 0.16 -4.76
CA VAL A 40 8.00 1.26 -5.72
C VAL A 40 6.95 0.96 -6.78
N VAL A 41 6.11 1.93 -7.07
CA VAL A 41 5.00 1.77 -8.01
C VAL A 41 5.00 2.84 -9.08
N SER A 42 4.44 2.50 -10.24
CA SER A 42 4.17 3.44 -11.33
C SER A 42 2.66 3.65 -11.41
N VAL A 43 2.24 4.90 -11.48
CA VAL A 43 0.81 5.25 -11.54
C VAL A 43 0.30 4.99 -12.96
N LYS A 44 -0.68 4.08 -13.08
CA LYS A 44 -1.26 3.70 -14.37
C LYS A 44 -2.58 4.41 -14.66
N ASP A 45 -3.29 4.84 -13.63
CA ASP A 45 -4.56 5.54 -13.77
C ASP A 45 -4.72 6.53 -12.63
N ALA A 46 -5.05 7.77 -12.95
CA ALA A 46 -5.20 8.84 -11.97
C ALA A 46 -6.17 9.90 -12.49
N ILE A 47 -6.82 10.62 -11.56
CA ILE A 47 -7.66 11.75 -11.94
C ILE A 47 -6.77 12.92 -12.39
N PRO A 48 -7.23 13.75 -13.36
CA PRO A 48 -6.37 14.81 -13.91
C PRO A 48 -5.90 15.87 -12.93
N ARG A 49 -6.66 16.14 -11.87
CA ARG A 49 -6.36 17.18 -10.88
C ARG A 49 -5.89 16.64 -9.53
N GLY A 50 -5.45 15.40 -9.48
CA GLY A 50 -4.97 14.81 -8.24
C GLY A 50 -3.56 15.28 -7.86
N LYS A 51 -3.14 14.95 -6.66
CA LYS A 51 -1.79 15.23 -6.17
C LYS A 51 -0.74 14.42 -6.92
N VAL A 52 -1.14 13.32 -7.54
CA VAL A 52 -0.26 12.38 -8.25
C VAL A 52 -0.72 12.30 -9.69
N LYS A 53 0.23 12.31 -10.59
CA LYS A 53 -0.07 12.28 -12.05
C LYS A 53 0.17 10.88 -12.62
N LYS A 54 -0.59 10.54 -13.65
CA LYS A 54 -0.41 9.32 -14.42
C LYS A 54 1.02 9.24 -14.95
N GLY A 55 1.64 8.08 -14.83
CA GLY A 55 3.02 7.86 -15.28
C GLY A 55 4.09 8.19 -14.26
N SER A 56 3.75 8.84 -13.16
CA SER A 56 4.73 9.14 -12.11
C SER A 56 5.10 7.89 -11.30
N VAL A 57 6.26 7.94 -10.65
CA VAL A 57 6.79 6.85 -9.84
C VAL A 57 6.86 7.29 -8.39
N HIS A 58 6.31 6.47 -7.50
CA HIS A 58 6.25 6.76 -6.07
C HIS A 58 6.54 5.53 -5.25
N ARG A 59 6.91 5.73 -3.98
CA ARG A 59 6.92 4.65 -3.00
C ARG A 59 5.52 4.46 -2.47
N ALA A 60 5.22 3.23 -2.07
CA ALA A 60 3.91 2.89 -1.51
C ALA A 60 4.06 1.83 -0.44
N VAL A 61 3.13 1.83 0.51
CA VAL A 61 3.03 0.82 1.55
C VAL A 61 1.83 -0.06 1.25
N VAL A 62 2.03 -1.36 1.25
CA VAL A 62 0.95 -2.33 1.02
C VAL A 62 0.09 -2.39 2.27
N VAL A 63 -1.20 -2.08 2.14
CA VAL A 63 -2.12 -2.06 3.28
C VAL A 63 -3.13 -3.21 3.25
N ARG A 64 -3.42 -3.76 2.08
CA ARG A 64 -4.34 -4.90 1.94
C ARG A 64 -3.83 -5.85 0.87
N THR A 65 -3.98 -7.15 1.10
CA THR A 65 -3.68 -8.18 0.10
C THR A 65 -4.77 -9.23 0.08
N LYS A 66 -4.99 -9.83 -1.10
CA LYS A 66 -5.91 -10.96 -1.23
C LYS A 66 -5.43 -12.18 -0.46
N LYS A 67 -4.13 -12.41 -0.42
CA LYS A 67 -3.56 -13.52 0.33
C LYS A 67 -3.74 -13.33 1.84
N GLY A 68 -3.67 -12.07 2.30
CA GLY A 68 -3.84 -11.74 3.71
C GLY A 68 -2.64 -12.13 4.57
N ILE A 69 -2.87 -12.11 5.86
CA ILE A 69 -1.84 -12.44 6.86
C ILE A 69 -2.42 -13.40 7.89
N TYR A 70 -1.54 -14.24 8.45
CA TYR A 70 -1.87 -15.06 9.61
C TYR A 70 -1.42 -14.36 10.89
N ARG A 71 -2.23 -14.47 11.92
CA ARG A 71 -1.92 -13.93 13.24
C ARG A 71 -1.51 -15.05 14.18
N ASP A 72 -0.85 -14.66 15.27
CA ASP A 72 -0.32 -15.60 16.25
C ASP A 72 -1.40 -16.47 16.91
N ASP A 73 -2.63 -15.96 17.00
CA ASP A 73 -3.76 -16.70 17.57
C ASP A 73 -4.38 -17.71 16.60
N GLY A 74 -3.84 -17.85 15.40
CA GLY A 74 -4.33 -18.76 14.38
C GLY A 74 -5.37 -18.14 13.44
N SER A 75 -5.83 -16.93 13.69
CA SER A 75 -6.77 -16.25 12.79
C SER A 75 -6.05 -15.76 11.54
N LYS A 76 -6.84 -15.53 10.48
CA LYS A 76 -6.34 -15.01 9.22
C LYS A 76 -7.18 -13.83 8.76
N VAL A 77 -6.51 -12.76 8.33
CA VAL A 77 -7.15 -11.58 7.77
C VAL A 77 -6.89 -11.56 6.28
N LYS A 78 -7.97 -11.54 5.48
CA LYS A 78 -7.91 -11.46 4.01
C LYS A 78 -8.76 -10.31 3.52
N PHE A 79 -8.42 -9.82 2.34
CA PHE A 79 -9.16 -8.74 1.67
C PHE A 79 -9.54 -9.16 0.25
N ASP A 80 -10.49 -8.43 -0.34
CA ASP A 80 -10.97 -8.72 -1.69
C ASP A 80 -10.01 -8.24 -2.77
N ASN A 81 -9.09 -7.35 -2.44
CA ASN A 81 -8.17 -6.77 -3.41
C ASN A 81 -6.81 -6.51 -2.77
N ASN A 82 -5.84 -6.17 -3.62
CA ASN A 82 -4.54 -5.69 -3.20
C ASN A 82 -4.55 -4.17 -3.27
N SER A 83 -4.24 -3.51 -2.17
CA SER A 83 -4.28 -2.04 -2.09
C SER A 83 -3.05 -1.48 -1.42
N VAL A 84 -2.68 -0.28 -1.85
CA VAL A 84 -1.52 0.45 -1.34
C VAL A 84 -1.91 1.87 -0.96
N VAL A 85 -1.08 2.49 -0.13
CA VAL A 85 -1.12 3.91 0.19
C VAL A 85 0.17 4.52 -0.33
N LEU A 86 0.07 5.57 -1.14
CA LEU A 86 1.26 6.23 -1.69
C LEU A 86 1.96 7.06 -0.63
N THR A 87 3.29 6.99 -0.61
CA THR A 87 4.12 7.72 0.33
C THR A 87 5.18 8.52 -0.42
N ASP A 88 5.78 9.48 0.29
CA ASP A 88 6.92 10.22 -0.20
C ASP A 88 8.23 9.46 0.11
N GLU A 89 9.37 10.08 -0.21
CA GLU A 89 10.68 9.47 0.02
C GLU A 89 10.97 9.26 1.51
N LYS A 90 10.34 10.03 2.38
CA LYS A 90 10.51 9.93 3.83
C LYS A 90 9.61 8.88 4.47
N GLY A 91 8.73 8.27 3.67
CA GLY A 91 7.79 7.27 4.16
C GLY A 91 6.50 7.85 4.71
N GLU A 92 6.25 9.13 4.53
CA GLU A 92 5.00 9.76 4.98
C GLU A 92 3.93 9.67 3.91
N PRO A 93 2.65 9.42 4.28
CA PRO A 93 1.57 9.39 3.31
C PRO A 93 1.44 10.72 2.57
N ILE A 94 1.30 10.66 1.25
CA ILE A 94 1.07 11.84 0.42
C ILE A 94 -0.36 12.34 0.61
N GLY A 95 -1.32 11.42 0.69
CA GLY A 95 -2.73 11.75 0.89
C GLY A 95 -3.05 12.08 2.35
N THR A 96 -4.20 12.68 2.56
CA THR A 96 -4.68 13.05 3.89
C THR A 96 -5.72 12.10 4.44
N ARG A 97 -6.27 11.20 3.61
CA ARG A 97 -7.30 10.24 3.99
C ARG A 97 -6.99 8.88 3.40
N ILE A 98 -7.37 7.84 4.12
CA ILE A 98 -7.27 6.46 3.67
C ILE A 98 -8.67 5.88 3.59
N PHE A 99 -8.97 5.14 2.54
CA PHE A 99 -10.26 4.50 2.31
C PHE A 99 -10.21 3.03 2.67
N GLY A 100 -11.20 2.58 3.43
CA GLY A 100 -11.33 1.19 3.82
C GLY A 100 -10.43 0.79 4.98
N PRO A 101 -10.50 -0.48 5.39
CA PRO A 101 -9.78 -0.94 6.57
C PRO A 101 -8.29 -1.17 6.29
N VAL A 102 -7.48 -1.04 7.33
CA VAL A 102 -6.08 -1.46 7.34
C VAL A 102 -5.88 -2.41 8.51
N THR A 103 -4.75 -3.13 8.52
CA THR A 103 -4.45 -4.06 9.61
C THR A 103 -3.56 -3.41 10.66
N ARG A 104 -3.67 -3.87 11.90
CA ARG A 104 -2.83 -3.38 13.00
C ARG A 104 -1.35 -3.78 12.84
N GLU A 105 -1.04 -4.74 11.98
CA GLU A 105 0.33 -5.16 11.69
C GLU A 105 1.17 -4.03 11.09
N LEU A 106 0.54 -3.01 10.51
CA LEU A 106 1.24 -1.83 10.03
C LEU A 106 2.01 -1.11 11.14
N ARG A 107 1.51 -1.14 12.38
CA ARG A 107 2.21 -0.53 13.51
C ARG A 107 3.54 -1.21 13.78
N GLN A 108 3.59 -2.53 13.66
CA GLN A 108 4.83 -3.31 13.84
C GLN A 108 5.85 -3.02 12.74
N LYS A 109 5.40 -2.60 11.58
CA LYS A 109 6.25 -2.23 10.46
C LYS A 109 6.63 -0.74 10.45
N GLY A 110 6.26 0.00 11.49
CA GLY A 110 6.59 1.41 11.62
C GLY A 110 5.69 2.37 10.86
N GLN A 111 4.53 1.91 10.38
CA GLN A 111 3.61 2.72 9.58
C GLN A 111 2.49 3.34 10.43
N THR A 112 2.87 3.99 11.53
CA THR A 112 1.89 4.55 12.49
C THR A 112 1.07 5.69 11.91
N LYS A 113 1.64 6.48 10.99
CA LYS A 113 0.92 7.59 10.36
C LYS A 113 -0.22 7.07 9.48
N ILE A 114 -0.04 5.96 8.79
CA ILE A 114 -1.08 5.32 7.98
C ILE A 114 -2.21 4.86 8.88
N ILE A 115 -1.89 4.25 10.01
CA ILE A 115 -2.89 3.80 10.98
C ILE A 115 -3.72 4.98 11.49
N SER A 116 -3.08 6.11 11.78
CA SER A 116 -3.78 7.28 12.30
C SER A 116 -4.76 7.89 11.29
N LEU A 117 -4.51 7.72 9.99
CA LEU A 117 -5.39 8.23 8.93
C LEU A 117 -6.48 7.26 8.52
N ALA A 118 -6.37 5.99 8.90
CA ALA A 118 -7.31 4.97 8.48
C ALA A 118 -8.64 5.07 9.24
N PRO A 119 -9.78 4.86 8.56
CA PRO A 119 -11.09 4.90 9.22
C PRO A 119 -11.34 3.68 10.11
N GLU A 120 -10.68 2.57 9.83
CA GLU A 120 -10.86 1.32 10.58
C GLU A 120 -9.54 0.55 10.60
N VAL A 121 -9.17 0.06 11.77
CA VAL A 121 -7.96 -0.76 11.96
C VAL A 121 -8.38 -2.11 12.53
N ILE A 122 -8.16 -3.14 11.78
CA ILE A 122 -8.48 -4.51 12.18
C ILE A 122 -7.20 -5.33 12.33
#